data_791d8847f33d3557da910f1848ef8c13
#
_entry.id   791d8847f33d3557da910f1848ef8c13
#
_cell.length_a   1.000
_cell.length_b   1.000
_cell.length_c   1.000
_cell.angle_alpha   90.00
_cell.angle_beta   90.00
_cell.angle_gamma   90.00
#
_symmetry.space_group_name_H-M   'P 1'
#
loop_
_entity.id
_entity.type
_entity.pdbx_description
1 polymer ?
#
loop_
_entity_poly.entity_id
_entity_poly.type
_entity_poly.pdbx_seq_one_letter_code
_entity_poly.pdbx_strand_id
1 'polypeptide(L)'
;HLPCYHGKLRLGVRLLTTLSRIVCPILGYFPGAQIGFGGREAAGLMRDWSHVARTGEYRPVGSQLDYEQQLRALDRAVLAITFAADSWAPAQATQALLNKVTRCKPIHLHWDASETEGVAVDHYSWIKRPNLVASSIAQFMRQSKVRK
;
A
#
# COMPACT_ATOMS: atom_id res chain seq x y z
N HIS A 1 8.32 -0.80 0.64
CA HIS A 1 9.30 -1.14 1.69
C HIS A 1 10.32 0.00 1.87
N LEU A 2 11.16 -0.07 2.89
CA LEU A 2 12.05 1.04 3.32
C LEU A 2 12.84 1.72 2.18
N PRO A 3 13.38 1.03 1.17
CA PRO A 3 14.04 1.68 0.04
C PRO A 3 13.17 2.64 -0.77
N CYS A 4 11.85 2.48 -0.74
CA CYS A 4 10.91 3.34 -1.46
C CYS A 4 10.61 4.67 -0.75
N TYR A 5 11.08 4.83 0.49
CA TYR A 5 10.92 6.05 1.27
C TYR A 5 12.23 6.83 1.35
N HIS A 6 12.15 8.15 1.41
CA HIS A 6 13.31 9.04 1.42
C HIS A 6 13.30 9.97 2.66
N GLY A 7 14.46 10.49 3.01
CA GLY A 7 14.63 11.51 4.04
C GLY A 7 13.97 11.16 5.39
N LYS A 8 13.30 12.14 5.98
CA LYS A 8 12.64 12.01 7.30
C LYS A 8 11.58 10.92 7.33
N LEU A 9 10.85 10.70 6.22
CA LEU A 9 9.82 9.68 6.16
C LEU A 9 10.40 8.27 6.28
N ARG A 10 11.53 7.99 5.62
CA ARG A 10 12.24 6.71 5.76
C ARG A 10 12.64 6.44 7.21
N LEU A 11 13.16 7.46 7.89
CA LEU A 11 13.48 7.35 9.31
C LEU A 11 12.22 7.10 10.14
N GLY A 12 11.14 7.83 9.89
CA GLY A 12 9.85 7.65 10.56
C GLY A 12 9.31 6.23 10.42
N VAL A 13 9.27 5.69 9.20
CA VAL A 13 8.84 4.30 8.95
C VAL A 13 9.75 3.29 9.64
N ARG A 14 11.08 3.54 9.64
CA ARG A 14 12.04 2.67 10.36
C ARG A 14 11.80 2.68 11.87
N LEU A 15 11.58 3.84 12.46
CA LEU A 15 11.29 3.99 13.89
C LEU A 15 9.95 3.33 14.23
N LEU A 16 8.90 3.59 13.44
CA LEU A 16 7.57 3.04 13.64
C LEU A 16 7.58 1.50 13.59
N THR A 17 8.27 0.91 12.59
CA THR A 17 8.40 -0.55 12.50
C THR A 17 9.23 -1.15 13.63
N THR A 18 10.20 -0.42 14.17
CA THR A 18 10.96 -0.87 15.35
C THR A 18 10.10 -0.80 16.60
N LEU A 19 9.40 0.32 16.81
CA LEU A 19 8.53 0.52 17.94
C LEU A 19 7.41 -0.50 18.00
N SER A 20 6.75 -0.79 16.85
CA SER A 20 5.69 -1.78 16.80
C SER A 20 6.15 -3.19 17.20
N ARG A 21 7.39 -3.56 16.86
CA ARG A 21 7.97 -4.85 17.24
C ARG A 21 8.25 -4.99 18.73
N ILE A 22 8.44 -3.88 19.44
CA ILE A 22 8.66 -3.84 20.88
C ILE A 22 7.33 -3.74 21.62
N VAL A 23 6.48 -2.83 21.20
CA VAL A 23 5.24 -2.49 21.91
C VAL A 23 4.15 -3.56 21.74
N CYS A 24 3.99 -4.09 20.53
CA CYS A 24 2.91 -5.06 20.26
C CYS A 24 3.00 -6.35 21.10
N PRO A 25 4.16 -6.96 21.33
CA PRO A 25 4.25 -8.14 22.21
C PRO A 25 3.89 -7.84 23.67
N ILE A 26 4.13 -6.61 24.12
CA ILE A 26 3.89 -6.21 25.53
C ILE A 26 2.41 -5.84 25.74
N LEU A 27 1.84 -5.04 24.86
CA LEU A 27 0.48 -4.51 25.02
C LEU A 27 -0.61 -5.34 24.33
N GLY A 28 -0.23 -6.30 23.45
CA GLY A 28 -1.18 -7.04 22.62
C GLY A 28 -1.78 -6.22 21.46
N TYR A 29 -1.43 -4.95 21.34
CA TYR A 29 -1.84 -4.03 20.28
C TYR A 29 -0.82 -2.91 20.10
N PHE A 30 -0.97 -2.13 19.02
CA PHE A 30 -0.16 -0.93 18.81
C PHE A 30 -1.00 0.34 19.04
N PRO A 31 -0.58 1.25 19.94
CA PRO A 31 -1.34 2.45 20.31
C PRO A 31 -1.10 3.60 19.30
N GLY A 32 -1.46 3.38 18.04
CA GLY A 32 -1.17 4.29 16.93
C GLY A 32 -1.78 5.69 17.09
N ALA A 33 -2.99 5.78 17.68
CA ALA A 33 -3.66 7.07 17.93
C ALA A 33 -2.81 8.03 18.77
N GLN A 34 -2.00 7.51 19.70
CA GLN A 34 -1.17 8.34 20.61
C GLN A 34 0.01 9.01 19.87
N ILE A 35 0.39 8.49 18.70
CA ILE A 35 1.50 8.99 17.90
C ILE A 35 1.05 9.50 16.51
N GLY A 36 -0.26 9.69 16.31
CA GLY A 36 -0.82 10.16 15.05
C GLY A 36 -0.75 9.14 13.90
N PHE A 37 -0.67 7.84 14.20
CA PHE A 37 -0.65 6.76 13.22
C PHE A 37 -1.85 5.83 13.43
N GLY A 38 -2.90 6.03 12.64
CA GLY A 38 -4.10 5.20 12.70
C GLY A 38 -4.81 5.27 14.04
N GLY A 39 -5.25 4.12 14.56
CA GLY A 39 -6.01 3.98 15.79
C GLY A 39 -5.33 3.06 16.82
N ARG A 40 -6.12 2.12 17.34
CA ARG A 40 -5.64 0.97 18.12
C ARG A 40 -5.46 -0.20 17.16
N GLU A 41 -4.24 -0.38 16.69
CA GLU A 41 -3.95 -1.35 15.64
C GLU A 41 -3.71 -2.75 16.20
N ALA A 42 -4.21 -3.78 15.52
CA ALA A 42 -3.97 -5.17 15.88
C ALA A 42 -2.47 -5.53 15.82
N ALA A 43 -1.94 -6.18 16.85
CA ALA A 43 -0.52 -6.56 16.92
C ALA A 43 -0.08 -7.41 15.73
N GLY A 44 -0.93 -8.34 15.26
CA GLY A 44 -0.66 -9.17 14.08
C GLY A 44 -0.49 -8.33 12.82
N LEU A 45 -1.42 -7.39 12.57
CA LEU A 45 -1.34 -6.47 11.43
C LEU A 45 -0.06 -5.65 11.45
N MET A 46 0.29 -5.07 12.60
CA MET A 46 1.49 -4.25 12.74
C MET A 46 2.78 -5.05 12.57
N ARG A 47 2.79 -6.31 12.99
CA ARG A 47 3.92 -7.22 12.77
C ARG A 47 4.11 -7.50 11.27
N ASP A 48 3.03 -7.88 10.59
CA ASP A 48 3.07 -8.22 9.16
C ASP A 48 3.39 -6.98 8.31
N TRP A 49 2.78 -5.83 8.62
CA TRP A 49 3.13 -4.56 8.00
C TRP A 49 4.60 -4.18 8.22
N SER A 50 5.12 -4.35 9.45
CA SER A 50 6.53 -4.07 9.75
C SER A 50 7.47 -5.00 8.97
N HIS A 51 7.09 -6.27 8.77
CA HIS A 51 7.87 -7.19 7.96
C HIS A 51 7.92 -6.71 6.50
N VAL A 52 6.77 -6.46 5.87
CA VAL A 52 6.69 -5.94 4.49
C VAL A 52 7.42 -4.60 4.36
N ALA A 53 7.25 -3.68 5.31
CA ALA A 53 7.93 -2.38 5.27
C ALA A 53 9.46 -2.50 5.29
N ARG A 54 10.01 -3.50 5.96
CA ARG A 54 11.47 -3.70 6.09
C ARG A 54 12.06 -4.51 4.95
N THR A 55 11.40 -5.59 4.55
CA THR A 55 11.93 -6.58 3.60
C THR A 55 11.38 -6.42 2.20
N GLY A 56 10.18 -5.86 2.06
CA GLY A 56 9.41 -5.87 0.84
C GLY A 56 8.73 -7.21 0.55
N GLU A 57 8.84 -8.19 1.43
CA GLU A 57 8.26 -9.53 1.24
C GLU A 57 6.91 -9.66 1.93
N TYR A 58 5.96 -10.27 1.25
CA TYR A 58 4.62 -10.58 1.76
C TYR A 58 4.61 -11.97 2.38
N ARG A 59 4.85 -12.05 3.70
CA ARG A 59 4.84 -13.29 4.49
C ARG A 59 4.07 -13.10 5.79
N PRO A 60 2.71 -13.03 5.74
CA PRO A 60 1.90 -12.90 6.95
C PRO A 60 2.10 -14.10 7.87
N VAL A 61 2.24 -13.83 9.15
CA VAL A 61 2.45 -14.88 10.15
C VAL A 61 1.20 -15.74 10.29
N GLY A 62 1.39 -17.05 10.33
CA GLY A 62 0.30 -18.04 10.41
C GLY A 62 -0.30 -18.42 9.05
N SER A 63 0.11 -17.81 7.96
CA SER A 63 -0.30 -18.23 6.61
C SER A 63 0.58 -19.37 6.11
N GLN A 64 -0.04 -20.38 5.51
CA GLN A 64 0.63 -21.45 4.76
C GLN A 64 0.84 -21.09 3.29
N LEU A 65 0.29 -19.96 2.83
CA LEU A 65 0.40 -19.53 1.44
C LEU A 65 1.72 -18.80 1.21
N ASP A 66 2.42 -19.12 0.11
CA ASP A 66 3.53 -18.35 -0.40
C ASP A 66 2.97 -17.18 -1.25
N TYR A 67 2.74 -16.03 -0.60
CA TYR A 67 2.20 -14.84 -1.27
C TYR A 67 3.14 -14.29 -2.35
N GLU A 68 4.44 -14.46 -2.19
CA GLU A 68 5.41 -14.04 -3.21
C GLU A 68 5.26 -14.89 -4.48
N GLN A 69 5.04 -16.19 -4.34
CA GLN A 69 4.74 -17.08 -5.46
C GLN A 69 3.38 -16.74 -6.08
N GLN A 70 2.35 -16.48 -5.25
CA GLN A 70 1.03 -16.09 -5.74
C GLN A 70 1.05 -14.79 -6.52
N LEU A 71 1.80 -13.79 -6.08
CA LEU A 71 1.99 -12.53 -6.82
C LEU A 71 2.65 -12.77 -8.18
N ARG A 72 3.71 -13.60 -8.23
CA ARG A 72 4.35 -13.96 -9.49
C ARG A 72 3.43 -14.75 -10.43
N ALA A 73 2.57 -15.59 -9.86
CA ALA A 73 1.63 -16.43 -10.61
C ALA A 73 0.33 -15.72 -10.99
N LEU A 74 0.12 -14.49 -10.50
CA LEU A 74 -1.12 -13.74 -10.72
C LEU A 74 -1.33 -13.44 -12.20
N ASP A 75 -2.33 -14.11 -12.78
CA ASP A 75 -2.75 -13.96 -14.18
C ASP A 75 -4.15 -13.34 -14.23
N ARG A 76 -4.24 -12.09 -13.77
CA ARG A 76 -5.47 -11.29 -13.75
C ARG A 76 -5.11 -9.84 -14.06
N ALA A 77 -6.06 -9.11 -14.64
CA ALA A 77 -5.90 -7.68 -14.83
C ALA A 77 -5.73 -6.98 -13.46
N VAL A 78 -4.73 -6.12 -13.38
CA VAL A 78 -4.39 -5.36 -12.17
C VAL A 78 -4.42 -3.87 -12.50
N LEU A 79 -5.12 -3.10 -11.69
CA LEU A 79 -5.09 -1.64 -11.69
C LEU A 79 -4.53 -1.17 -10.35
N ALA A 80 -3.52 -0.32 -10.42
CA ALA A 80 -3.02 0.42 -9.27
C ALA A 80 -3.25 1.90 -9.48
N ILE A 81 -3.70 2.59 -8.43
CA ILE A 81 -3.89 4.04 -8.44
C ILE A 81 -3.07 4.62 -7.28
N THR A 82 -2.26 5.62 -7.58
CA THR A 82 -1.45 6.33 -6.58
C THR A 82 -1.62 7.83 -6.74
N PHE A 83 -1.36 8.57 -5.67
CA PHE A 83 -1.50 10.02 -5.65
C PHE A 83 -0.15 10.68 -5.35
N ALA A 84 0.17 11.76 -6.05
CA ALA A 84 1.45 12.46 -5.88
C ALA A 84 1.64 13.04 -4.46
N ALA A 85 0.55 13.44 -3.80
CA ALA A 85 0.57 13.94 -2.43
C ALA A 85 0.57 12.84 -1.36
N ASP A 86 0.46 11.55 -1.75
CA ASP A 86 0.47 10.43 -0.80
C ASP A 86 1.90 10.06 -0.39
N SER A 87 2.32 10.58 0.75
CA SER A 87 3.62 10.26 1.33
C SER A 87 3.66 8.88 2.03
N TRP A 88 2.50 8.35 2.46
CA TRP A 88 2.42 7.05 3.14
C TRP A 88 2.53 5.87 2.18
N ALA A 89 1.98 6.00 0.98
CA ALA A 89 2.10 5.01 -0.08
C ALA A 89 2.69 5.65 -1.36
N PRO A 90 3.97 6.03 -1.35
CA PRO A 90 4.60 6.66 -2.52
C PRO A 90 4.55 5.73 -3.74
N ALA A 91 4.46 6.30 -4.93
CA ALA A 91 4.34 5.56 -6.19
C ALA A 91 5.42 4.46 -6.34
N GLN A 92 6.63 4.72 -5.82
CA GLN A 92 7.73 3.75 -5.83
C GLN A 92 7.42 2.50 -4.99
N ALA A 93 6.67 2.63 -3.89
CA ALA A 93 6.28 1.49 -3.06
C ALA A 93 5.25 0.62 -3.80
N THR A 94 4.29 1.24 -4.49
CA THR A 94 3.33 0.56 -5.35
C THR A 94 4.03 -0.09 -6.54
N GLN A 95 4.96 0.59 -7.19
CA GLN A 95 5.73 0.02 -8.30
C GLN A 95 6.54 -1.20 -7.86
N ALA A 96 7.13 -1.17 -6.66
CA ALA A 96 7.84 -2.33 -6.12
C ALA A 96 6.93 -3.56 -5.92
N LEU A 97 5.64 -3.34 -5.57
CA LEU A 97 4.64 -4.42 -5.54
C LEU A 97 4.29 -4.89 -6.95
N LEU A 98 4.03 -3.97 -7.88
CA LEU A 98 3.66 -4.32 -9.26
C LEU A 98 4.77 -5.10 -9.99
N ASN A 99 6.03 -4.82 -9.69
CA ASN A 99 7.17 -5.55 -10.25
C ASN A 99 7.21 -7.04 -9.84
N LYS A 100 6.45 -7.43 -8.81
CA LYS A 100 6.30 -8.85 -8.42
C LYS A 100 5.29 -9.59 -9.28
N VAL A 101 4.38 -8.86 -9.92
CA VAL A 101 3.35 -9.43 -10.80
C VAL A 101 3.95 -9.58 -12.20
N THR A 102 4.29 -10.83 -12.57
CA THR A 102 5.08 -11.09 -13.79
C THR A 102 4.27 -11.70 -14.94
N ARG A 103 3.06 -12.22 -14.67
CA ARG A 103 2.22 -12.89 -15.67
C ARG A 103 1.21 -11.98 -16.36
N CYS A 104 0.97 -10.79 -15.87
CA CYS A 104 0.16 -9.79 -16.54
C CYS A 104 0.89 -8.44 -16.56
N LYS A 105 0.37 -7.50 -17.35
CA LYS A 105 0.86 -6.11 -17.36
C LYS A 105 -0.07 -5.27 -16.48
N PRO A 106 0.31 -4.90 -15.27
CA PRO A 106 -0.47 -4.01 -14.43
C PRO A 106 -0.63 -2.64 -15.10
N ILE A 107 -1.81 -2.03 -14.94
CA ILE A 107 -2.03 -0.62 -15.26
C ILE A 107 -1.75 0.17 -13.98
N HIS A 108 -0.87 1.16 -14.06
CA HIS A 108 -0.57 2.05 -12.94
C HIS A 108 -0.95 3.48 -13.34
N LEU A 109 -1.93 4.03 -12.64
CA LEU A 109 -2.34 5.43 -12.74
C LEU A 109 -1.69 6.18 -11.57
N HIS A 110 -0.96 7.23 -11.90
CA HIS A 110 -0.37 8.11 -10.89
C HIS A 110 -0.95 9.51 -11.10
N TRP A 111 -1.71 9.98 -10.13
CA TRP A 111 -2.46 11.23 -10.22
C TRP A 111 -1.80 12.33 -9.40
N ASP A 112 -1.62 13.46 -10.03
CA ASP A 112 -1.28 14.72 -9.36
C ASP A 112 -2.52 15.62 -9.23
N ALA A 113 -2.30 16.88 -8.84
CA ALA A 113 -3.40 17.84 -8.66
C ALA A 113 -4.12 18.18 -9.97
N SER A 114 -3.50 18.02 -11.13
CA SER A 114 -4.13 18.32 -12.43
C SER A 114 -5.21 17.30 -12.78
N GLU A 115 -4.99 16.01 -12.45
CA GLU A 115 -5.97 14.96 -12.67
C GLU A 115 -7.06 14.93 -11.59
N THR A 116 -6.86 15.66 -10.49
CA THR A 116 -7.77 15.70 -9.35
C THR A 116 -8.48 17.04 -9.15
N GLU A 117 -8.79 17.72 -10.26
CA GLU A 117 -9.51 19.02 -10.28
C GLU A 117 -8.80 20.13 -9.47
N GLY A 118 -7.48 20.16 -9.52
CA GLY A 118 -6.66 21.14 -8.82
C GLY A 118 -6.50 20.91 -7.32
N VAL A 119 -6.98 19.78 -6.78
CA VAL A 119 -6.89 19.47 -5.36
C VAL A 119 -5.86 18.39 -5.11
N ALA A 120 -4.89 18.64 -4.24
CA ALA A 120 -3.95 17.61 -3.80
C ALA A 120 -4.69 16.51 -3.01
N VAL A 121 -4.67 15.30 -3.53
CA VAL A 121 -5.28 14.11 -2.92
C VAL A 121 -4.19 13.25 -2.33
N ASP A 122 -4.40 12.80 -1.10
CA ASP A 122 -3.46 11.99 -0.34
C ASP A 122 -4.06 10.63 0.07
N HIS A 123 -3.33 9.92 0.94
CA HIS A 123 -3.67 8.58 1.42
C HIS A 123 -5.09 8.44 1.99
N TYR A 124 -5.64 9.48 2.57
CA TYR A 124 -6.95 9.46 3.23
C TYR A 124 -7.98 10.35 2.55
N SER A 125 -7.55 11.45 1.95
CA SER A 125 -8.46 12.47 1.43
C SER A 125 -9.18 12.07 0.14
N TRP A 126 -8.67 11.08 -0.60
CA TRP A 126 -9.31 10.55 -1.81
C TRP A 126 -10.73 10.02 -1.55
N ILE A 127 -11.01 9.52 -0.34
CA ILE A 127 -12.34 9.02 0.06
C ILE A 127 -13.40 10.12 0.00
N LYS A 128 -13.01 11.39 0.19
CA LYS A 128 -13.92 12.52 0.09
C LYS A 128 -14.30 12.88 -1.35
N ARG A 129 -13.60 12.28 -2.34
CA ARG A 129 -13.84 12.45 -3.78
C ARG A 129 -13.85 11.11 -4.52
N PRO A 130 -14.75 10.18 -4.12
CA PRO A 130 -14.71 8.80 -4.58
C PRO A 130 -14.99 8.66 -6.08
N ASN A 131 -15.67 9.62 -6.70
CA ASN A 131 -16.08 9.54 -8.10
C ASN A 131 -14.91 9.40 -9.07
N LEU A 132 -13.78 10.05 -8.81
CA LEU A 132 -12.57 9.95 -9.64
C LEU A 132 -12.04 8.51 -9.65
N VAL A 133 -11.87 7.94 -8.47
CA VAL A 133 -11.37 6.57 -8.30
C VAL A 133 -12.38 5.57 -8.85
N ALA A 134 -13.68 5.73 -8.49
CA ALA A 134 -14.74 4.85 -8.94
C ALA A 134 -14.90 4.82 -10.47
N SER A 135 -14.79 5.96 -11.13
CA SER A 135 -14.86 6.05 -12.60
C SER A 135 -13.73 5.29 -13.27
N SER A 136 -12.50 5.43 -12.77
CA SER A 136 -11.33 4.71 -13.30
C SER A 136 -11.43 3.20 -13.06
N ILE A 137 -11.89 2.79 -11.89
CA ILE A 137 -12.15 1.37 -11.60
C ILE A 137 -13.22 0.82 -12.54
N ALA A 138 -14.34 1.54 -12.72
CA ALA A 138 -15.42 1.12 -13.60
C ALA A 138 -14.96 1.01 -15.06
N GLN A 139 -14.14 1.95 -15.53
CA GLN A 139 -13.54 1.89 -16.87
C GLN A 139 -12.63 0.68 -17.03
N PHE A 140 -11.73 0.46 -16.07
CA PHE A 140 -10.84 -0.69 -16.05
C PHE A 140 -11.61 -2.01 -16.08
N MET A 141 -12.66 -2.15 -15.28
CA MET A 141 -13.49 -3.36 -15.23
C MET A 141 -14.19 -3.63 -16.58
N ARG A 142 -14.69 -2.59 -17.26
CA ARG A 142 -15.29 -2.74 -18.60
C ARG A 142 -14.25 -3.23 -19.62
N GLN A 143 -13.06 -2.65 -19.63
CA GLN A 143 -11.98 -3.04 -20.55
C GLN A 143 -11.46 -4.45 -20.29
N SER A 144 -11.41 -4.86 -19.02
CA SER A 144 -10.92 -6.18 -18.62
C SER A 144 -11.89 -7.32 -18.99
N LYS A 145 -13.21 -7.04 -19.08
CA LYS A 145 -14.21 -8.01 -19.53
C LYS A 145 -14.15 -8.30 -21.03
N VAL A 146 -13.69 -7.35 -21.83
CA VAL A 146 -13.62 -7.48 -23.30
C VAL A 146 -12.40 -8.31 -23.74
N ARG A 147 -11.42 -8.51 -22.86
CA ARG A 147 -10.18 -9.25 -23.18
C ARG A 147 -10.22 -10.74 -22.76
N LYS A 148 -11.36 -11.26 -22.40
CA LYS A 148 -11.63 -12.70 -22.21
C LYS A 148 -12.29 -13.28 -23.45
#